data_9739831255beb767b71f94829cbdae83
#
_entry.id   9739831255beb767b71f94829cbdae83
#
_cell.length_a   1.000
_cell.length_b   1.000
_cell.length_c   1.000
_cell.angle_alpha   90.00
_cell.angle_beta   90.00
_cell.angle_gamma   90.00
#
_symmetry.space_group_name_H-M   'P 1'
#
loop_
_entity.id
_entity.type
_entity.pdbx_description
1 polymer ?
#
loop_
_entity_poly.entity_id
_entity_poly.type
_entity_poly.pdbx_seq_one_letter_code
_entity_poly.pdbx_strand_id
1 'polypeptide(L)'
;ATDVMKQVEAHVKQTFVRFGDALYRQTTGIPQGSILSTLLCNLVLADAERTYLYTESRPGVKEQPVSDADDCLLRFTDDFLYLTPSLERAQRMCVALHAGFPLHGCQVAREKSLVNFDAYLPDGYVVRRVAPHVPFPWCGVCIDPTTLALLPDPDRDPHHLGDTLTIRRITGLAPMLL
;
A
#
# COMPACT_ATOMS: atom_id res chain seq x y z
N ALA A 1 -6.72 25.19 -15.09
CA ALA A 1 -5.64 24.41 -14.43
C ALA A 1 -5.21 25.08 -13.12
N THR A 2 -5.01 26.41 -13.11
CA THR A 2 -4.49 27.14 -11.94
C THR A 2 -5.44 27.12 -10.75
N ASP A 3 -6.73 27.08 -10.94
CA ASP A 3 -7.75 27.10 -9.89
C ASP A 3 -7.87 25.72 -9.19
N VAL A 4 -7.85 24.64 -9.96
CA VAL A 4 -7.87 23.28 -9.43
C VAL A 4 -6.62 23.01 -8.56
N MET A 5 -5.45 23.44 -9.00
CA MET A 5 -4.21 23.27 -8.23
C MET A 5 -4.26 24.03 -6.90
N LYS A 6 -4.84 25.24 -6.88
CA LYS A 6 -5.04 25.99 -5.63
C LYS A 6 -5.99 25.27 -4.68
N GLN A 7 -7.05 24.65 -5.20
CA GLN A 7 -7.99 23.87 -4.39
C GLN A 7 -7.32 22.63 -3.79
N VAL A 8 -6.53 21.89 -4.60
CA VAL A 8 -5.75 20.73 -4.12
C VAL A 8 -4.75 21.16 -3.04
N GLU A 9 -4.02 22.27 -3.27
CA GLU A 9 -3.07 22.79 -2.31
C GLU A 9 -3.76 23.23 -1.00
N ALA A 10 -4.90 23.90 -1.09
CA ALA A 10 -5.69 24.29 0.08
C ALA A 10 -6.18 23.05 0.84
N HIS A 11 -6.64 22.02 0.11
CA HIS A 11 -7.09 20.76 0.70
C HIS A 11 -5.97 20.06 1.50
N VAL A 12 -4.75 20.04 0.97
CA VAL A 12 -3.60 19.41 1.65
C VAL A 12 -3.09 20.27 2.83
N LYS A 13 -2.98 21.59 2.65
CA LYS A 13 -2.34 22.48 3.62
C LYS A 13 -3.28 23.00 4.72
N GLN A 14 -4.60 22.96 4.51
CA GLN A 14 -5.59 23.55 5.42
C GLN A 14 -6.49 22.49 6.06
N THR A 15 -5.94 21.31 6.32
CA THR A 15 -6.68 20.26 7.03
C THR A 15 -6.56 20.45 8.54
N PHE A 16 -7.72 20.52 9.18
CA PHE A 16 -7.84 20.62 10.64
C PHE A 16 -8.48 19.36 11.19
N VAL A 17 -7.93 18.88 12.29
CA VAL A 17 -8.44 17.72 13.04
C VAL A 17 -8.82 18.18 14.43
N ARG A 18 -10.04 17.86 14.86
CA ARG A 18 -10.49 18.11 16.22
C ARG A 18 -10.20 16.90 17.08
N PHE A 19 -9.51 17.13 18.18
CA PHE A 19 -9.26 16.12 19.21
C PHE A 19 -9.68 16.68 20.57
N GLY A 20 -10.77 16.15 21.14
CA GLY A 20 -11.42 16.75 22.30
C GLY A 20 -11.91 18.17 22.00
N ASP A 21 -11.52 19.11 22.85
CA ASP A 21 -11.87 20.54 22.69
C ASP A 21 -10.82 21.33 21.88
N ALA A 22 -9.71 20.71 21.51
CA ALA A 22 -8.64 21.33 20.78
C ALA A 22 -8.74 21.09 19.26
N LEU A 23 -8.32 22.11 18.49
CA LEU A 23 -8.24 22.04 17.04
C LEU A 23 -6.75 22.02 16.62
N TYR A 24 -6.37 21.00 15.86
CA TYR A 24 -5.02 20.82 15.37
C TYR A 24 -4.99 20.96 13.85
N ARG A 25 -3.96 21.62 13.33
CA ARG A 25 -3.70 21.63 11.88
C ARG A 25 -2.74 20.50 11.53
N GLN A 26 -3.11 19.69 10.55
CA GLN A 26 -2.22 18.68 9.99
C GLN A 26 -1.08 19.36 9.23
N THR A 27 0.17 19.05 9.58
CA THR A 27 1.38 19.65 8.97
C THR A 27 2.11 18.68 8.06
N THR A 28 1.83 17.38 8.16
CA THR A 28 2.48 16.31 7.37
C THR A 28 1.45 15.30 6.92
N GLY A 29 1.61 14.78 5.71
CA GLY A 29 0.70 13.81 5.10
C GLY A 29 -0.57 14.45 4.54
N ILE A 30 -1.54 13.60 4.26
CA ILE A 30 -2.84 13.97 3.68
C ILE A 30 -3.98 13.53 4.61
N PRO A 31 -5.14 14.21 4.57
CA PRO A 31 -6.27 13.85 5.44
C PRO A 31 -6.79 12.45 5.13
N GLN A 32 -6.90 11.61 6.14
CA GLN A 32 -7.46 10.28 6.00
C GLN A 32 -8.98 10.37 5.77
N GLY A 33 -9.50 9.56 4.83
CA GLY A 33 -10.94 9.54 4.50
C GLY A 33 -11.40 10.61 3.51
N SER A 34 -10.52 11.45 2.99
CA SER A 34 -10.85 12.37 1.90
C SER A 34 -10.90 11.65 0.55
N ILE A 35 -11.80 12.07 -0.33
CA ILE A 35 -11.93 11.55 -1.70
C ILE A 35 -10.61 11.71 -2.50
N LEU A 36 -9.90 12.82 -2.28
CA LEU A 36 -8.62 13.09 -2.96
C LEU A 36 -7.44 12.30 -2.38
N SER A 37 -7.53 11.82 -1.15
CA SER A 37 -6.41 11.17 -0.47
C SER A 37 -5.95 9.91 -1.17
N THR A 38 -6.86 9.06 -1.61
CA THR A 38 -6.50 7.85 -2.37
C THR A 38 -5.80 8.18 -3.69
N LEU A 39 -6.29 9.19 -4.42
CA LEU A 39 -5.67 9.62 -5.67
C LEU A 39 -4.27 10.18 -5.44
N LEU A 40 -4.12 11.07 -4.46
CA LEU A 40 -2.82 11.67 -4.12
C LEU A 40 -1.83 10.62 -3.60
N CYS A 41 -2.28 9.68 -2.77
CA CYS A 41 -1.47 8.55 -2.31
C CYS A 41 -0.98 7.70 -3.49
N ASN A 42 -1.88 7.36 -4.42
CA ASN A 42 -1.53 6.60 -5.60
C ASN A 42 -0.49 7.31 -6.50
N LEU A 43 -0.60 8.62 -6.67
CA LEU A 43 0.39 9.40 -7.42
C LEU A 43 1.76 9.41 -6.74
N VAL A 44 1.79 9.62 -5.42
CA VAL A 44 3.04 9.61 -4.65
C VAL A 44 3.70 8.24 -4.67
N LEU A 45 2.93 7.17 -4.48
CA LEU A 45 3.47 5.80 -4.50
C LEU A 45 3.90 5.39 -5.91
N ALA A 46 3.19 5.79 -6.97
CA ALA A 46 3.62 5.53 -8.35
C ALA A 46 4.96 6.22 -8.67
N ASP A 47 5.18 7.45 -8.17
CA ASP A 47 6.47 8.14 -8.31
C ASP A 47 7.57 7.44 -7.48
N ALA A 48 7.24 6.97 -6.28
CA ALA A 48 8.15 6.17 -5.45
C ALA A 48 8.54 4.85 -6.13
N GLU A 49 7.58 4.10 -6.65
CA GLU A 49 7.82 2.88 -7.42
C GLU A 49 8.77 3.15 -8.58
N ARG A 50 8.48 4.16 -9.38
CA ARG A 50 9.32 4.55 -10.51
C ARG A 50 10.75 4.88 -10.06
N THR A 51 10.88 5.62 -8.96
CA THR A 51 12.17 6.11 -8.45
C THR A 51 13.01 4.99 -7.83
N TYR A 52 12.39 4.03 -7.14
CA TYR A 52 13.13 3.05 -6.32
C TYR A 52 13.09 1.62 -6.85
N LEU A 53 12.08 1.27 -7.63
CA LEU A 53 11.87 -0.12 -8.05
C LEU A 53 12.12 -0.34 -9.54
N TYR A 54 11.81 0.66 -10.39
CA TYR A 54 11.92 0.53 -11.86
C TYR A 54 13.08 1.28 -12.49
N THR A 55 13.81 2.11 -11.75
CA THR A 55 14.92 2.86 -12.34
C THR A 55 16.15 1.98 -12.49
N GLU A 56 16.64 1.83 -13.72
CA GLU A 56 17.86 1.11 -14.07
C GLU A 56 19.14 1.72 -13.47
N SER A 57 19.04 2.94 -12.97
CA SER A 57 20.17 3.70 -12.46
C SER A 57 19.80 4.46 -11.21
N ARG A 58 19.97 3.85 -10.05
CA ARG A 58 20.20 4.64 -8.83
C ARG A 58 21.54 5.37 -9.01
N PRO A 59 21.65 6.69 -8.74
CA PRO A 59 22.93 7.37 -8.73
C PRO A 59 23.91 6.63 -7.80
N GLY A 60 24.94 6.00 -8.37
CA GLY A 60 25.97 5.27 -7.64
C GLY A 60 25.79 3.75 -7.51
N VAL A 61 24.73 3.16 -8.04
CA VAL A 61 24.51 1.70 -8.02
C VAL A 61 24.36 1.19 -9.46
N LYS A 62 25.26 0.30 -9.88
CA LYS A 62 25.21 -0.41 -11.18
C LYS A 62 24.36 -1.68 -11.07
N GLU A 63 23.23 -1.63 -10.39
CA GLU A 63 22.36 -2.78 -10.25
C GLU A 63 21.25 -2.76 -11.32
N GLN A 64 20.92 -3.95 -11.82
CA GLN A 64 19.80 -4.15 -12.73
C GLN A 64 18.47 -3.74 -12.07
N PRO A 65 17.44 -3.38 -12.85
CA PRO A 65 16.11 -3.08 -12.31
C PRO A 65 15.65 -4.24 -11.44
N VAL A 66 14.91 -3.91 -10.37
CA VAL A 66 14.43 -4.91 -9.41
C VAL A 66 13.36 -5.80 -10.04
N SER A 67 12.71 -5.34 -11.11
CA SER A 67 11.66 -6.02 -11.84
C SER A 67 12.06 -6.26 -13.30
N ASP A 68 11.60 -7.36 -13.88
CA ASP A 68 11.84 -7.77 -15.27
C ASP A 68 10.49 -7.97 -15.99
N ALA A 69 10.51 -8.22 -17.30
CA ALA A 69 9.32 -8.41 -18.13
C ALA A 69 8.43 -9.59 -17.67
N ASP A 70 9.03 -10.60 -17.02
CA ASP A 70 8.32 -11.78 -16.50
C ASP A 70 7.81 -11.59 -15.06
N ASP A 71 8.01 -10.42 -14.48
CA ASP A 71 7.61 -10.12 -13.12
C ASP A 71 6.29 -9.36 -13.09
N CYS A 72 5.56 -9.52 -12.01
CA CYS A 72 4.31 -8.79 -11.78
C CYS A 72 4.37 -8.09 -10.41
N LEU A 73 4.38 -6.76 -10.44
CA LEU A 73 4.19 -5.94 -9.24
C LEU A 73 2.78 -5.35 -9.25
N LEU A 74 1.99 -5.73 -8.27
CA LEU A 74 0.67 -5.19 -8.02
C LEU A 74 0.68 -4.34 -6.76
N ARG A 75 -0.14 -3.30 -6.75
CA ARG A 75 -0.38 -2.50 -5.56
C ARG A 75 -1.86 -2.17 -5.43
N PHE A 76 -2.39 -2.45 -4.25
CA PHE A 76 -3.72 -2.02 -3.85
C PHE A 76 -3.60 -1.01 -2.71
N THR A 77 -3.76 0.28 -3.04
CA THR A 77 -3.44 1.42 -2.16
C THR A 77 -1.99 1.41 -1.66
N ASP A 78 -1.72 0.93 -0.47
CA ASP A 78 -0.43 0.82 0.20
C ASP A 78 0.09 -0.64 0.30
N ASP A 79 -0.73 -1.63 -0.06
CA ASP A 79 -0.37 -3.04 0.00
C ASP A 79 0.25 -3.51 -1.33
N PHE A 80 1.51 -3.92 -1.29
CA PHE A 80 2.25 -4.44 -2.44
C PHE A 80 2.16 -5.96 -2.53
N LEU A 81 2.06 -6.48 -3.74
CA LEU A 81 2.25 -7.89 -4.08
C LEU A 81 3.22 -8.01 -5.24
N TYR A 82 4.30 -8.77 -5.06
CA TYR A 82 5.27 -9.03 -6.11
C TYR A 82 5.33 -10.52 -6.42
N LEU A 83 5.17 -10.86 -7.69
CA LEU A 83 5.23 -12.20 -8.22
C LEU A 83 6.36 -12.28 -9.22
N THR A 84 7.24 -13.27 -9.09
CA THR A 84 8.37 -13.49 -9.97
C THR A 84 8.74 -14.98 -9.99
N PRO A 85 9.19 -15.51 -11.14
CA PRO A 85 9.75 -16.86 -11.21
C PRO A 85 11.19 -16.95 -10.65
N SER A 86 11.82 -15.83 -10.28
CA SER A 86 13.20 -15.78 -9.80
C SER A 86 13.29 -15.47 -8.31
N LEU A 87 13.85 -16.42 -7.55
CA LEU A 87 14.12 -16.22 -6.12
C LEU A 87 15.04 -15.03 -5.86
N GLU A 88 16.07 -14.84 -6.70
CA GLU A 88 16.99 -13.72 -6.57
C GLU A 88 16.27 -12.37 -6.73
N ARG A 89 15.38 -12.26 -7.73
CA ARG A 89 14.57 -11.04 -7.91
C ARG A 89 13.60 -10.83 -6.76
N ALA A 90 12.99 -11.89 -6.24
CA ALA A 90 12.13 -11.82 -5.06
C ALA A 90 12.88 -11.28 -3.84
N GLN A 91 14.09 -11.77 -3.59
CA GLN A 91 14.95 -11.30 -2.49
C GLN A 91 15.34 -9.84 -2.67
N ARG A 92 15.77 -9.44 -3.89
CA ARG A 92 16.10 -8.03 -4.19
C ARG A 92 14.91 -7.10 -4.00
N MET A 93 13.73 -7.48 -4.48
CA MET A 93 12.50 -6.70 -4.28
C MET A 93 12.15 -6.57 -2.81
N CYS A 94 12.25 -7.67 -2.05
CA CYS A 94 12.01 -7.66 -0.61
C CYS A 94 12.94 -6.66 0.11
N VAL A 95 14.23 -6.68 -0.20
CA VAL A 95 15.21 -5.73 0.36
C VAL A 95 14.91 -4.30 -0.08
N ALA A 96 14.60 -4.08 -1.36
CA ALA A 96 14.29 -2.75 -1.89
C ALA A 96 13.07 -2.12 -1.23
N LEU A 97 11.99 -2.89 -1.07
CA LEU A 97 10.78 -2.43 -0.39
C LEU A 97 11.03 -2.08 1.09
N HIS A 98 11.82 -2.91 1.80
CA HIS A 98 12.15 -2.68 3.21
C HIS A 98 13.19 -1.57 3.45
N ALA A 99 13.94 -1.19 2.41
CA ALA A 99 14.76 0.03 2.46
C ALA A 99 13.90 1.29 2.51
N GLY A 100 12.62 1.16 2.12
CA GLY A 100 11.65 2.25 2.09
C GLY A 100 11.88 3.24 0.96
N PHE A 101 11.09 4.31 1.00
CA PHE A 101 11.12 5.39 0.00
C PHE A 101 11.44 6.73 0.67
N PRO A 102 12.72 7.01 1.00
CA PRO A 102 13.11 8.16 1.84
C PRO A 102 12.64 9.51 1.32
N LEU A 103 12.70 9.75 -0.02
CA LEU A 103 12.24 11.01 -0.62
C LEU A 103 10.72 11.21 -0.48
N HIS A 104 9.96 10.13 -0.30
CA HIS A 104 8.50 10.15 -0.17
C HIS A 104 8.05 9.98 1.29
N GLY A 105 9.00 9.78 2.22
CA GLY A 105 8.70 9.55 3.64
C GLY A 105 7.89 8.28 3.91
N CYS A 106 7.97 7.27 3.03
CA CYS A 106 7.22 6.03 3.13
C CYS A 106 8.12 4.86 3.54
N GLN A 107 7.61 4.00 4.40
CA GLN A 107 8.28 2.78 4.85
C GLN A 107 7.30 1.61 4.86
N VAL A 108 7.80 0.42 4.54
CA VAL A 108 7.03 -0.82 4.63
C VAL A 108 7.04 -1.34 6.06
N ALA A 109 5.87 -1.71 6.57
CA ALA A 109 5.72 -2.29 7.90
C ALA A 109 6.28 -3.72 7.90
N ARG A 110 7.40 -3.94 8.60
CA ARG A 110 8.13 -5.21 8.61
C ARG A 110 7.29 -6.36 9.17
N GLU A 111 6.54 -6.09 10.21
CA GLU A 111 5.68 -7.05 10.90
C GLU A 111 4.47 -7.50 10.07
N LYS A 112 4.10 -6.73 9.06
CA LYS A 112 3.01 -7.06 8.14
C LYS A 112 3.50 -7.74 6.86
N SER A 113 4.80 -7.70 6.60
CA SER A 113 5.38 -8.27 5.39
C SER A 113 5.40 -9.79 5.44
N LEU A 114 5.05 -10.40 4.32
CA LEU A 114 5.01 -11.84 4.12
C LEU A 114 5.80 -12.23 2.88
N VAL A 115 6.44 -13.38 2.94
CA VAL A 115 7.11 -14.01 1.80
C VAL A 115 6.83 -15.51 1.79
N ASN A 116 7.01 -16.19 0.66
CA ASN A 116 6.89 -17.66 0.55
C ASN A 116 8.27 -18.36 0.42
N PHE A 117 9.34 -17.64 0.71
CA PHE A 117 10.73 -18.12 0.70
C PHE A 117 11.46 -17.63 1.95
N ASP A 118 12.70 -18.07 2.17
CA ASP A 118 13.50 -17.57 3.29
C ASP A 118 14.11 -16.23 2.93
N ALA A 119 13.73 -15.17 3.65
CA ALA A 119 14.18 -13.81 3.40
C ALA A 119 14.79 -13.16 4.64
N TYR A 120 15.98 -12.62 4.45
CA TYR A 120 16.76 -11.91 5.46
C TYR A 120 17.06 -10.51 4.96
N LEU A 121 16.78 -9.51 5.79
CA LEU A 121 17.15 -8.13 5.49
C LEU A 121 18.62 -7.88 5.87
N PRO A 122 19.27 -6.84 5.32
CA PRO A 122 20.68 -6.54 5.61
C PRO A 122 21.02 -6.31 7.08
N ASP A 123 20.04 -5.94 7.90
CA ASP A 123 20.17 -5.76 9.34
C ASP A 123 19.92 -7.05 10.16
N GLY A 124 19.75 -8.19 9.48
CA GLY A 124 19.50 -9.49 10.09
C GLY A 124 18.05 -9.78 10.45
N TYR A 125 17.11 -8.87 10.14
CA TYR A 125 15.70 -9.14 10.36
C TYR A 125 15.20 -10.26 9.44
N VAL A 126 14.47 -11.22 10.01
CA VAL A 126 13.87 -12.34 9.25
C VAL A 126 12.44 -12.00 8.90
N VAL A 127 12.14 -11.92 7.62
CA VAL A 127 10.77 -11.63 7.15
C VAL A 127 9.89 -12.86 7.35
N ARG A 128 8.67 -12.66 7.82
CA ARG A 128 7.74 -13.75 8.11
C ARG A 128 7.42 -14.56 6.85
N ARG A 129 7.65 -15.86 6.92
CA ARG A 129 7.41 -16.79 5.83
C ARG A 129 6.07 -17.48 5.96
N VAL A 130 5.30 -17.52 4.87
CA VAL A 130 4.14 -18.41 4.70
C VAL A 130 4.67 -19.80 4.35
N ALA A 131 4.12 -20.83 5.01
CA ALA A 131 4.55 -22.20 4.76
C ALA A 131 4.28 -22.63 3.31
N PRO A 132 5.11 -23.52 2.74
CA PRO A 132 4.85 -24.09 1.41
C PRO A 132 3.44 -24.70 1.33
N HIS A 133 2.79 -24.54 0.20
CA HIS A 133 1.43 -25.04 -0.07
C HIS A 133 0.30 -24.36 0.74
N VAL A 134 0.60 -23.41 1.61
CA VAL A 134 -0.43 -22.59 2.25
C VAL A 134 -0.76 -21.44 1.30
N PRO A 135 -2.05 -21.19 1.04
CA PRO A 135 -2.47 -20.04 0.24
C PRO A 135 -1.92 -18.72 0.81
N PHE A 136 -1.37 -17.87 -0.06
CA PHE A 136 -0.73 -16.63 0.32
C PHE A 136 -1.78 -15.51 0.47
N PRO A 137 -1.99 -14.92 1.66
CA PRO A 137 -3.00 -13.91 1.87
C PRO A 137 -2.57 -12.55 1.30
N TRP A 138 -3.47 -11.88 0.57
CA TRP A 138 -3.28 -10.51 0.08
C TRP A 138 -4.61 -9.81 -0.14
N CYS A 139 -4.83 -8.66 0.50
CA CYS A 139 -5.99 -7.77 0.31
C CYS A 139 -7.36 -8.48 0.37
N GLY A 140 -7.50 -9.50 1.24
CA GLY A 140 -8.77 -10.22 1.46
C GLY A 140 -9.04 -11.35 0.50
N VAL A 141 -8.03 -11.74 -0.26
CA VAL A 141 -7.99 -12.98 -1.03
C VAL A 141 -6.77 -13.79 -0.62
N CYS A 142 -6.82 -15.08 -0.87
CA CYS A 142 -5.67 -15.97 -0.79
C CYS A 142 -5.26 -16.42 -2.19
N ILE A 143 -3.96 -16.49 -2.44
CA ILE A 143 -3.40 -16.88 -3.73
C ILE A 143 -2.77 -18.26 -3.55
N ASP A 144 -3.22 -19.24 -4.32
CA ASP A 144 -2.56 -20.56 -4.37
C ASP A 144 -1.14 -20.41 -4.94
N PRO A 145 -0.09 -20.80 -4.21
CA PRO A 145 1.29 -20.54 -4.64
C PRO A 145 1.74 -21.38 -5.83
N THR A 146 0.97 -22.40 -6.21
CA THR A 146 1.29 -23.31 -7.32
C THR A 146 0.53 -22.95 -8.59
N THR A 147 -0.78 -22.71 -8.46
CA THR A 147 -1.66 -22.48 -9.60
C THR A 147 -1.94 -21.00 -9.85
N LEU A 148 -1.61 -20.12 -8.90
CA LEU A 148 -1.98 -18.71 -8.83
C LEU A 148 -3.49 -18.47 -8.84
N ALA A 149 -4.27 -19.50 -8.51
CA ALA A 149 -5.72 -19.35 -8.36
C ALA A 149 -6.04 -18.47 -7.16
N LEU A 150 -7.05 -17.62 -7.34
CA LEU A 150 -7.57 -16.76 -6.27
C LEU A 150 -8.63 -17.52 -5.49
N LEU A 151 -8.46 -17.57 -4.18
CA LEU A 151 -9.35 -18.21 -3.22
C LEU A 151 -9.90 -17.15 -2.26
N PRO A 152 -11.11 -17.34 -1.73
CA PRO A 152 -11.59 -16.51 -0.62
C PRO A 152 -10.62 -16.63 0.58
N ASP A 153 -10.39 -15.51 1.27
CA ASP A 153 -9.62 -15.53 2.51
C ASP A 153 -10.49 -16.12 3.64
N PRO A 154 -10.13 -17.31 4.18
CA PRO A 154 -10.94 -17.94 5.22
C PRO A 154 -10.94 -17.18 6.55
N ASP A 155 -9.90 -16.36 6.79
CA ASP A 155 -9.80 -15.55 8.01
C ASP A 155 -10.68 -14.29 7.93
N ARG A 156 -11.14 -13.93 6.74
CA ARG A 156 -12.22 -12.96 6.51
C ARG A 156 -13.56 -13.68 6.47
N ASP A 157 -13.98 -14.15 7.62
CA ASP A 157 -15.27 -14.83 7.78
C ASP A 157 -16.42 -13.96 7.24
N PRO A 158 -17.20 -14.45 6.24
CA PRO A 158 -18.39 -13.76 5.75
C PRO A 158 -19.45 -13.52 6.82
N HIS A 159 -19.40 -14.23 7.94
CA HIS A 159 -20.29 -14.00 9.08
C HIS A 159 -20.00 -12.69 9.82
N HIS A 160 -18.80 -12.13 9.72
CA HIS A 160 -18.44 -10.82 10.27
C HIS A 160 -18.78 -9.65 9.33
N LEU A 161 -19.21 -9.88 8.10
CA LEU A 161 -19.68 -8.79 7.22
C LEU A 161 -20.88 -8.03 7.82
N GLY A 162 -21.74 -8.72 8.58
CA GLY A 162 -22.84 -8.09 9.31
C GLY A 162 -22.35 -7.14 10.40
N ASP A 163 -21.25 -7.47 11.07
CA ASP A 163 -20.67 -6.68 12.17
C ASP A 163 -19.89 -5.46 11.65
N THR A 164 -19.47 -5.49 10.38
CA THR A 164 -18.78 -4.35 9.73
C THR A 164 -19.74 -3.35 9.08
N LEU A 165 -21.03 -3.72 8.92
CA LEU A 165 -22.07 -2.85 8.36
C LEU A 165 -22.58 -1.88 9.42
N THR A 166 -22.03 -0.68 9.46
CA THR A 166 -22.61 0.41 10.26
C THR A 166 -23.71 1.09 9.47
N ILE A 167 -24.97 0.72 9.71
CA ILE A 167 -26.12 1.43 9.16
C ILE A 167 -26.37 2.69 9.99
N ARG A 168 -25.96 3.84 9.48
CA ARG A 168 -26.27 5.12 10.08
C ARG A 168 -27.61 5.61 9.52
N ARG A 169 -28.66 5.58 10.35
CA ARG A 169 -29.93 6.20 9.98
C ARG A 169 -29.74 7.73 10.03
N ILE A 170 -29.68 8.35 8.87
CA ILE A 170 -29.65 9.81 8.77
C ILE A 170 -31.08 10.29 8.95
N THR A 171 -31.43 10.66 10.18
CA THR A 171 -32.70 11.36 10.46
C THR A 171 -32.43 12.84 10.25
N GLY A 172 -33.12 13.46 9.26
CA GLY A 172 -33.11 14.90 9.10
C GLY A 172 -32.48 15.45 7.82
N LEU A 173 -32.39 14.69 6.75
CA LEU A 173 -32.20 15.27 5.42
C LEU A 173 -33.56 15.73 4.92
N ALA A 174 -33.76 17.05 4.91
CA ALA A 174 -34.77 17.65 4.05
C ALA A 174 -34.47 17.27 2.59
N PRO A 175 -35.44 16.91 1.75
CA PRO A 175 -35.19 16.61 0.35
C PRO A 175 -34.58 17.84 -0.30
N MET A 176 -33.31 17.75 -0.76
CA MET A 176 -32.79 18.70 -1.73
C MET A 176 -33.50 18.40 -3.04
N LEU A 177 -34.45 19.27 -3.38
CA LEU A 177 -34.96 19.36 -4.74
C LEU A 177 -33.82 19.86 -5.64
N LEU A 178 -33.49 19.06 -6.62
CA LEU A 178 -32.63 19.44 -7.76
C LEU A 178 -33.38 20.41 -8.66
#